data_a5a53cfd668acddaedfe804c0550f3da
#
_entry.id   a5a53cfd668acddaedfe804c0550f3da
#
_cell.length_a   1.000
_cell.length_b   1.000
_cell.length_c   1.000
_cell.angle_alpha   90.00
_cell.angle_beta   90.00
_cell.angle_gamma   90.00
#
_symmetry.space_group_name_H-M   'P 1'
#
loop_
_entity.id
_entity.type
_entity.pdbx_description
1 polymer ?
#
loop_
_entity_poly.entity_id
_entity_poly.type
_entity_poly.pdbx_seq_one_letter_code
_entity_poly.pdbx_strand_id
1 'polypeptide(L)'
;MKIMSRDFTLPEKILLLVLALILLGLVYYWFVDQTVRSSITASNIEAESIQTQMDAVEQRILYLQSLRNSMDELEDAGNLSWMGSYNNSKAEVAFLNDILADTQEYSISFAAVTRSGDQIRRNFTLQFQTRNYKAAQDIIVRLCSGTDRCLVGDIKCSIAKDRKVTTSASATFFETMVGGTPDAGLPADSASVNQ
;
A
#
# COMPACT_ATOMS: atom_id res chain seq x y z
N MET A 1 57.22 -48.09 -18.80
CA MET A 1 56.40 -47.87 -19.97
C MET A 1 57.25 -47.46 -21.16
N LYS A 2 57.62 -48.44 -22.03
CA LYS A 2 58.40 -48.19 -23.25
C LYS A 2 57.45 -48.23 -24.47
N ILE A 3 56.74 -47.14 -24.71
CA ILE A 3 55.80 -47.03 -25.86
C ILE A 3 56.36 -46.03 -26.90
N MET A 4 57.47 -45.37 -26.64
CA MET A 4 57.90 -44.21 -27.43
C MET A 4 59.16 -44.47 -28.30
N SER A 5 59.53 -45.70 -28.60
CA SER A 5 60.72 -46.00 -29.43
C SER A 5 60.41 -46.91 -30.62
N ARG A 6 59.21 -46.78 -31.20
CA ARG A 6 58.90 -47.41 -32.47
C ARG A 6 58.96 -46.35 -33.56
N ASP A 7 59.95 -46.51 -34.47
CA ASP A 7 60.05 -45.63 -35.63
C ASP A 7 58.88 -45.88 -36.55
N PHE A 8 57.95 -44.92 -36.54
CA PHE A 8 56.73 -44.93 -37.37
C PHE A 8 57.13 -44.74 -38.82
N THR A 9 56.56 -45.57 -39.68
CA THR A 9 56.70 -45.44 -41.14
C THR A 9 56.10 -44.16 -41.64
N LEU A 10 56.47 -43.58 -42.76
CA LEU A 10 55.94 -42.36 -43.35
C LEU A 10 54.40 -42.37 -43.45
N PRO A 11 53.71 -43.45 -43.90
CA PRO A 11 52.25 -43.48 -43.93
C PRO A 11 51.62 -43.48 -42.55
N GLU A 12 52.25 -44.10 -41.54
CA GLU A 12 51.71 -44.06 -40.14
C GLU A 12 51.80 -42.67 -39.54
N LYS A 13 52.79 -41.89 -39.83
CA LYS A 13 52.96 -40.50 -39.40
C LYS A 13 51.89 -39.60 -40.01
N ILE A 14 51.58 -39.79 -41.28
CA ILE A 14 50.53 -39.06 -41.99
C ILE A 14 49.16 -39.41 -41.42
N LEU A 15 48.89 -40.70 -41.16
CA LEU A 15 47.63 -41.14 -40.57
C LEU A 15 47.43 -40.56 -39.15
N LEU A 16 48.49 -40.54 -38.34
CA LEU A 16 48.46 -39.98 -36.99
C LEU A 16 48.21 -38.45 -36.98
N LEU A 17 48.82 -37.76 -37.97
CA LEU A 17 48.60 -36.31 -38.15
C LEU A 17 47.16 -36.01 -38.55
N VAL A 18 46.58 -36.79 -39.48
CA VAL A 18 45.17 -36.64 -39.89
C VAL A 18 44.22 -36.93 -38.72
N LEU A 19 44.51 -38.01 -37.96
CA LEU A 19 43.72 -38.35 -36.77
C LEU A 19 43.76 -37.22 -35.72
N ALA A 20 44.95 -36.64 -35.47
CA ALA A 20 45.11 -35.52 -34.55
C ALA A 20 44.32 -34.27 -35.01
N LEU A 21 44.31 -33.97 -36.32
CA LEU A 21 43.54 -32.88 -36.89
C LEU A 21 42.00 -33.07 -36.72
N ILE A 22 41.56 -34.30 -36.97
CA ILE A 22 40.13 -34.65 -36.78
C ILE A 22 39.74 -34.52 -35.33
N LEU A 23 40.56 -34.98 -34.41
CA LEU A 23 40.33 -34.92 -32.97
C LEU A 23 40.30 -33.47 -32.47
N LEU A 24 41.19 -32.63 -32.95
CA LEU A 24 41.27 -31.21 -32.66
C LEU A 24 40.06 -30.47 -33.21
N GLY A 25 39.60 -30.81 -34.41
CA GLY A 25 38.33 -30.28 -34.98
C GLY A 25 37.08 -30.65 -34.17
N LEU A 26 37.03 -31.91 -33.69
CA LEU A 26 35.94 -32.38 -32.82
C LEU A 26 35.90 -31.64 -31.47
N VAL A 27 37.07 -31.47 -30.84
CA VAL A 27 37.19 -30.72 -29.57
C VAL A 27 36.79 -29.25 -29.78
N TYR A 28 37.26 -28.64 -30.88
CA TYR A 28 36.89 -27.26 -31.20
C TYR A 28 35.36 -27.11 -31.42
N TYR A 29 34.79 -28.00 -32.22
CA TYR A 29 33.33 -28.00 -32.49
C TYR A 29 32.50 -28.17 -31.20
N TRP A 30 32.91 -29.12 -30.34
CA TRP A 30 32.22 -29.36 -29.07
C TRP A 30 32.32 -28.17 -28.12
N PHE A 31 33.47 -27.52 -28.03
CA PHE A 31 33.72 -26.40 -27.15
C PHE A 31 32.96 -25.13 -27.62
N VAL A 32 32.98 -24.85 -28.93
CA VAL A 32 32.30 -23.68 -29.50
C VAL A 32 30.79 -23.85 -29.41
N ASP A 33 30.27 -25.03 -29.77
CA ASP A 33 28.81 -25.29 -29.72
C ASP A 33 28.26 -25.14 -28.27
N GLN A 34 28.98 -25.67 -27.29
CA GLN A 34 28.58 -25.54 -25.88
C GLN A 34 28.64 -24.11 -25.39
N THR A 35 29.62 -23.33 -25.72
CA THR A 35 29.75 -21.93 -25.29
C THR A 35 28.72 -21.03 -25.94
N VAL A 36 28.48 -21.21 -27.23
CA VAL A 36 27.49 -20.42 -27.97
C VAL A 36 26.06 -20.73 -27.49
N ARG A 37 25.73 -22.00 -27.31
CA ARG A 37 24.40 -22.38 -26.78
C ARG A 37 24.16 -21.86 -25.37
N SER A 38 25.14 -21.92 -24.49
CA SER A 38 25.00 -21.39 -23.13
C SER A 38 24.79 -19.88 -23.11
N SER A 39 25.52 -19.13 -23.97
CA SER A 39 25.32 -17.67 -24.10
C SER A 39 23.97 -17.30 -24.67
N ILE A 40 23.48 -18.02 -25.69
CA ILE A 40 22.14 -17.77 -26.26
C ILE A 40 21.05 -18.07 -25.22
N THR A 41 21.19 -19.18 -24.48
CA THR A 41 20.20 -19.54 -23.44
C THR A 41 20.18 -18.50 -22.31
N ALA A 42 21.37 -18.04 -21.85
CA ALA A 42 21.46 -16.99 -20.84
C ALA A 42 20.80 -15.67 -21.28
N SER A 43 21.09 -15.24 -22.53
CA SER A 43 20.49 -14.02 -23.10
C SER A 43 18.98 -14.13 -23.27
N ASN A 44 18.47 -15.30 -23.63
CA ASN A 44 17.03 -15.53 -23.76
C ASN A 44 16.33 -15.49 -22.40
N ILE A 45 16.93 -16.08 -21.35
CA ILE A 45 16.39 -16.03 -19.98
C ILE A 45 16.37 -14.58 -19.46
N GLU A 46 17.43 -13.83 -19.75
CA GLU A 46 17.51 -12.42 -19.36
C GLU A 46 16.45 -11.58 -20.09
N ALA A 47 16.26 -11.78 -21.39
CA ALA A 47 15.21 -11.12 -22.17
C ALA A 47 13.80 -11.46 -21.65
N GLU A 48 13.53 -12.72 -21.33
CA GLU A 48 12.25 -13.16 -20.77
C GLU A 48 12.00 -12.56 -19.36
N SER A 49 13.04 -12.45 -18.54
CA SER A 49 12.95 -11.82 -17.23
C SER A 49 12.63 -10.33 -17.34
N ILE A 50 13.26 -9.62 -18.28
CA ILE A 50 13.01 -8.20 -18.56
C ILE A 50 11.57 -8.02 -19.07
N GLN A 51 11.13 -8.89 -19.96
CA GLN A 51 9.76 -8.86 -20.47
C GLN A 51 8.73 -9.02 -19.33
N THR A 52 8.94 -9.99 -18.44
CA THR A 52 8.09 -10.19 -17.26
C THR A 52 8.08 -8.99 -16.32
N GLN A 53 9.22 -8.33 -16.14
CA GLN A 53 9.30 -7.11 -15.34
C GLN A 53 8.58 -5.94 -16.01
N MET A 54 8.68 -5.80 -17.33
CA MET A 54 7.95 -4.79 -18.09
C MET A 54 6.44 -4.98 -17.99
N ASP A 55 5.95 -6.21 -18.14
CA ASP A 55 4.53 -6.54 -18.01
C ASP A 55 4.01 -6.22 -16.60
N ALA A 56 4.80 -6.50 -15.56
CA ALA A 56 4.46 -6.17 -14.19
C ALA A 56 4.40 -4.65 -13.94
N VAL A 57 5.31 -3.89 -14.54
CA VAL A 57 5.32 -2.41 -14.47
C VAL A 57 4.12 -1.84 -15.23
N GLU A 58 3.80 -2.37 -16.40
CA GLU A 58 2.65 -1.94 -17.18
C GLU A 58 1.32 -2.16 -16.43
N GLN A 59 1.15 -3.35 -15.83
CA GLN A 59 -0.01 -3.62 -14.97
C GLN A 59 -0.10 -2.64 -13.80
N ARG A 60 1.03 -2.28 -13.20
CA ARG A 60 1.05 -1.30 -12.10
C ARG A 60 0.68 0.09 -12.56
N ILE A 61 1.10 0.49 -13.77
CA ILE A 61 0.72 1.78 -14.37
C ILE A 61 -0.79 1.81 -14.64
N LEU A 62 -1.36 0.77 -15.23
CA LEU A 62 -2.80 0.67 -15.48
C LEU A 62 -3.61 0.71 -14.17
N TYR A 63 -3.14 0.04 -13.13
CA TYR A 63 -3.76 0.09 -11.81
C TYR A 63 -3.72 1.51 -11.20
N LEU A 64 -2.58 2.20 -11.29
CA LEU A 64 -2.46 3.58 -10.81
C LEU A 64 -3.33 4.55 -11.61
N GLN A 65 -3.46 4.35 -12.93
CA GLN A 65 -4.36 5.13 -13.76
C GLN A 65 -5.84 4.91 -13.39
N SER A 66 -6.23 3.65 -13.14
CA SER A 66 -7.61 3.36 -12.70
C SER A 66 -7.93 3.98 -11.34
N LEU A 67 -6.97 3.94 -10.41
CA LEU A 67 -7.09 4.62 -9.11
C LEU A 67 -7.25 6.13 -9.27
N ARG A 68 -6.45 6.74 -10.15
CA ARG A 68 -6.52 8.17 -10.40
C ARG A 68 -7.87 8.58 -11.01
N ASN A 69 -8.34 7.83 -12.00
CA ASN A 69 -9.65 8.08 -12.58
C ASN A 69 -10.78 7.94 -11.55
N SER A 70 -10.69 6.93 -10.67
CA SER A 70 -11.67 6.78 -9.58
C SER A 70 -11.60 7.92 -8.56
N MET A 71 -10.42 8.47 -8.31
CA MET A 71 -10.27 9.66 -7.45
C MET A 71 -10.87 10.90 -8.11
N ASP A 72 -10.63 11.11 -9.39
CA ASP A 72 -11.17 12.24 -10.16
C ASP A 72 -12.71 12.16 -10.21
N GLU A 73 -13.29 10.96 -10.41
CA GLU A 73 -14.75 10.74 -10.36
C GLU A 73 -15.34 11.05 -8.97
N LEU A 74 -14.63 10.71 -7.89
CA LEU A 74 -15.06 11.01 -6.53
C LEU A 74 -14.95 12.51 -6.21
N GLU A 75 -13.93 13.18 -6.75
CA GLU A 75 -13.74 14.63 -6.63
C GLU A 75 -14.87 15.39 -7.33
N ASP A 76 -15.20 15.00 -8.56
CA ASP A 76 -16.30 15.57 -9.34
C ASP A 76 -17.68 15.32 -8.67
N ALA A 77 -17.83 14.19 -7.98
CA ALA A 77 -19.04 13.87 -7.23
C ALA A 77 -19.17 14.66 -5.91
N GLY A 78 -18.16 15.46 -5.52
CA GLY A 78 -18.17 16.25 -4.28
C GLY A 78 -18.20 15.41 -2.99
N ASN A 79 -17.89 14.12 -3.08
CA ASN A 79 -17.93 13.17 -1.97
C ASN A 79 -16.56 12.90 -1.32
N LEU A 80 -15.55 13.70 -1.63
CA LEU A 80 -14.24 13.55 -1.01
C LEU A 80 -14.23 14.16 0.40
N SER A 81 -14.13 13.30 1.40
CA SER A 81 -13.69 13.71 2.72
C SER A 81 -12.16 13.66 2.78
N TRP A 82 -11.54 14.78 3.11
CA TRP A 82 -10.08 14.88 3.22
C TRP A 82 -9.60 14.36 4.58
N MET A 83 -8.42 13.73 4.57
CA MET A 83 -7.71 13.50 5.83
C MET A 83 -6.86 14.73 6.12
N GLY A 84 -7.16 15.42 7.22
CA GLY A 84 -6.35 16.53 7.72
C GLY A 84 -4.93 16.07 8.07
N SER A 85 -3.95 16.99 7.97
CA SER A 85 -2.60 16.72 8.47
C SER A 85 -2.61 16.58 10.00
N TYR A 86 -1.69 15.76 10.54
CA TYR A 86 -1.62 15.49 11.97
C TYR A 86 -1.60 16.75 12.82
N ASN A 87 -2.26 16.62 13.95
CA ASN A 87 -2.60 17.60 14.96
C ASN A 87 -3.67 18.61 14.50
N ASN A 88 -4.71 18.10 13.80
CA ASN A 88 -5.87 18.86 13.41
C ASN A 88 -6.91 19.01 14.57
N SER A 89 -6.57 18.59 15.79
CA SER A 89 -7.49 18.51 16.93
C SER A 89 -8.27 19.79 17.22
N LYS A 90 -7.69 20.96 16.98
CA LYS A 90 -8.37 22.25 17.16
C LYS A 90 -9.52 22.45 16.17
N ALA A 91 -9.29 22.10 14.90
CA ALA A 91 -10.31 22.20 13.87
C ALA A 91 -11.42 21.16 14.11
N GLU A 92 -11.06 19.92 14.48
CA GLU A 92 -12.01 18.86 14.81
C GLU A 92 -12.90 19.22 15.98
N VAL A 93 -12.32 19.76 17.06
CA VAL A 93 -13.10 20.23 18.23
C VAL A 93 -14.00 21.42 17.87
N ALA A 94 -13.50 22.36 17.08
CA ALA A 94 -14.30 23.50 16.61
C ALA A 94 -15.49 23.03 15.75
N PHE A 95 -15.26 22.08 14.86
CA PHE A 95 -16.30 21.47 14.04
C PHE A 95 -17.35 20.72 14.89
N LEU A 96 -16.92 19.94 15.88
CA LEU A 96 -17.84 19.26 16.81
C LEU A 96 -18.69 20.27 17.60
N ASN A 97 -18.08 21.33 18.10
CA ASN A 97 -18.80 22.37 18.83
C ASN A 97 -19.84 23.10 17.94
N ASP A 98 -19.48 23.33 16.66
CA ASP A 98 -20.43 23.96 15.71
C ASP A 98 -21.64 23.05 15.44
N ILE A 99 -21.41 21.75 15.19
CA ILE A 99 -22.51 20.79 14.97
C ILE A 99 -23.41 20.65 16.19
N LEU A 100 -22.82 20.70 17.39
CA LEU A 100 -23.51 20.46 18.65
C LEU A 100 -24.10 21.75 19.27
N ALA A 101 -23.91 22.92 18.65
CA ALA A 101 -24.35 24.19 19.19
C ALA A 101 -25.87 24.24 19.50
N ASP A 102 -26.69 23.52 18.71
CA ASP A 102 -28.15 23.46 18.86
C ASP A 102 -28.62 22.36 19.83
N THR A 103 -27.69 21.62 20.46
CA THR A 103 -28.01 20.57 21.42
C THR A 103 -28.30 21.15 22.82
N GLN A 104 -29.10 20.43 23.62
CA GLN A 104 -29.38 20.87 24.99
C GLN A 104 -28.20 20.59 25.92
N GLU A 105 -27.63 19.42 25.80
CA GLU A 105 -26.48 18.96 26.55
C GLU A 105 -25.63 18.08 25.65
N TYR A 106 -24.32 18.16 25.75
CA TYR A 106 -23.42 17.24 25.09
C TYR A 106 -22.15 16.97 25.90
N SER A 107 -21.55 15.84 25.64
CA SER A 107 -20.28 15.43 26.22
C SER A 107 -19.48 14.75 25.14
N ILE A 108 -18.18 15.12 25.03
CA ILE A 108 -17.21 14.54 24.11
C ILE A 108 -16.07 13.99 24.94
N SER A 109 -15.74 12.72 24.73
CA SER A 109 -14.59 12.07 25.40
C SER A 109 -13.66 11.51 24.33
N PHE A 110 -12.46 12.08 24.22
CA PHE A 110 -11.42 11.60 23.33
C PHE A 110 -10.64 10.48 23.99
N ALA A 111 -10.38 9.41 23.24
CA ALA A 111 -9.45 8.35 23.59
C ALA A 111 -8.02 8.72 23.19
N ALA A 112 -7.06 7.90 23.60
CA ALA A 112 -5.68 8.04 23.14
C ALA A 112 -5.61 7.89 21.60
N VAL A 113 -4.79 8.73 20.99
CA VAL A 113 -4.53 8.68 19.55
C VAL A 113 -3.81 7.38 19.22
N THR A 114 -4.14 6.75 18.09
CA THR A 114 -3.45 5.56 17.59
C THR A 114 -2.85 5.85 16.22
N ARG A 115 -1.68 5.26 15.94
CA ARG A 115 -0.96 5.44 14.68
C ARG A 115 -0.68 4.10 14.01
N SER A 116 -0.83 4.05 12.68
CA SER A 116 -0.46 2.92 11.84
C SER A 116 0.13 3.44 10.53
N GLY A 117 1.46 3.45 10.43
CA GLY A 117 2.19 4.11 9.34
C GLY A 117 1.91 5.62 9.33
N ASP A 118 1.45 6.11 8.19
CA ASP A 118 1.07 7.52 8.01
C ASP A 118 -0.37 7.84 8.45
N GLN A 119 -1.16 6.82 8.77
CA GLN A 119 -2.54 7.01 9.22
C GLN A 119 -2.61 7.16 10.74
N ILE A 120 -3.28 8.22 11.17
CA ILE A 120 -3.57 8.51 12.57
C ILE A 120 -5.07 8.44 12.78
N ARG A 121 -5.47 7.85 13.90
CA ARG A 121 -6.87 7.71 14.29
C ARG A 121 -7.07 8.36 15.64
N ARG A 122 -8.01 9.29 15.69
CA ARG A 122 -8.45 9.96 16.90
C ARG A 122 -9.86 9.50 17.23
N ASN A 123 -9.94 8.50 18.10
CA ASN A 123 -11.20 7.93 18.54
C ASN A 123 -11.86 8.83 19.61
N PHE A 124 -13.15 9.00 19.53
CA PHE A 124 -13.92 9.70 20.54
C PHE A 124 -15.32 9.10 20.71
N THR A 125 -15.89 9.32 21.89
CA THR A 125 -17.27 9.02 22.18
C THR A 125 -18.02 10.32 22.33
N LEU A 126 -19.13 10.44 21.60
CA LEU A 126 -20.02 11.59 21.61
C LEU A 126 -21.35 11.20 22.29
N GLN A 127 -21.78 11.97 23.26
CA GLN A 127 -23.10 11.85 23.86
C GLN A 127 -23.78 13.21 23.82
N PHE A 128 -25.03 13.25 23.35
CA PHE A 128 -25.74 14.49 23.23
C PHE A 128 -27.28 14.29 23.38
N GLN A 129 -27.97 15.35 23.74
CA GLN A 129 -29.43 15.34 23.93
C GLN A 129 -30.08 16.34 22.97
N THR A 130 -31.13 15.88 22.27
CA THR A 130 -31.89 16.68 21.31
C THR A 130 -33.38 16.64 21.62
N ARG A 131 -34.10 17.58 21.02
CA ARG A 131 -35.59 17.70 21.21
C ARG A 131 -36.36 16.56 20.53
N ASN A 132 -35.80 15.99 19.46
CA ASN A 132 -36.48 14.94 18.69
C ASN A 132 -35.42 14.09 17.93
N TYR A 133 -35.88 12.96 17.43
CA TYR A 133 -35.05 12.01 16.70
C TYR A 133 -34.47 12.60 15.39
N LYS A 134 -35.25 13.43 14.68
CA LYS A 134 -34.78 14.05 13.44
C LYS A 134 -33.55 14.95 13.67
N ALA A 135 -33.60 15.78 14.73
CA ALA A 135 -32.45 16.61 15.11
C ALA A 135 -31.22 15.77 15.45
N ALA A 136 -31.38 14.61 16.11
CA ALA A 136 -30.28 13.70 16.37
C ALA A 136 -29.71 13.10 15.08
N GLN A 137 -30.57 12.71 14.15
CA GLN A 137 -30.19 12.20 12.85
C GLN A 137 -29.42 13.26 12.02
N ASP A 138 -29.92 14.51 12.00
CA ASP A 138 -29.28 15.61 11.26
C ASP A 138 -27.87 15.88 11.79
N ILE A 139 -27.61 15.79 13.09
CA ILE A 139 -26.28 15.91 13.70
C ILE A 139 -25.38 14.80 13.22
N ILE A 140 -25.84 13.54 13.23
CA ILE A 140 -25.02 12.40 12.74
C ILE A 140 -24.71 12.53 11.24
N VAL A 141 -25.68 12.95 10.44
CA VAL A 141 -25.47 13.20 9.00
C VAL A 141 -24.42 14.30 8.79
N ARG A 142 -24.52 15.43 9.50
CA ARG A 142 -23.56 16.53 9.45
C ARG A 142 -22.15 16.06 9.87
N LEU A 143 -22.05 15.20 10.87
CA LEU A 143 -20.79 14.62 11.32
C LEU A 143 -20.14 13.74 10.24
N CYS A 144 -20.94 12.96 9.51
CA CYS A 144 -20.47 12.10 8.42
C CYS A 144 -20.14 12.87 7.13
N SER A 145 -20.81 14.02 6.89
CA SER A 145 -20.65 14.84 5.68
C SER A 145 -19.71 16.02 5.86
N GLY A 146 -18.98 16.09 6.96
CA GLY A 146 -17.99 17.13 7.21
C GLY A 146 -16.79 17.03 6.27
N THR A 147 -16.01 18.13 6.18
CA THR A 147 -14.77 18.19 5.39
C THR A 147 -13.73 17.18 5.87
N ASP A 148 -13.62 16.98 7.17
CA ASP A 148 -12.67 16.03 7.76
C ASP A 148 -13.26 14.61 7.74
N ARG A 149 -12.45 13.64 7.35
CA ARG A 149 -12.86 12.24 7.29
C ARG A 149 -13.18 11.70 8.69
N CYS A 150 -14.46 11.51 8.95
CA CYS A 150 -14.98 10.97 10.19
C CYS A 150 -15.81 9.71 9.92
N LEU A 151 -15.51 8.63 10.64
CA LEU A 151 -16.36 7.43 10.66
C LEU A 151 -17.12 7.38 11.96
N VAL A 152 -18.44 7.16 11.88
CA VAL A 152 -19.31 7.03 13.03
C VAL A 152 -19.79 5.58 13.13
N GLY A 153 -19.68 5.00 14.32
CA GLY A 153 -20.14 3.66 14.66
C GLY A 153 -20.95 3.64 15.95
N ASP A 154 -21.49 2.48 16.29
CA ASP A 154 -22.15 2.19 17.58
C ASP A 154 -23.15 3.25 18.04
N ILE A 155 -24.01 3.70 17.12
CA ILE A 155 -25.03 4.73 17.43
C ILE A 155 -26.14 4.09 18.26
N LYS A 156 -26.37 4.65 19.45
CA LYS A 156 -27.45 4.26 20.37
C LYS A 156 -28.32 5.48 20.67
N CYS A 157 -29.59 5.36 20.37
CA CYS A 157 -30.60 6.40 20.66
C CYS A 157 -31.56 5.88 21.68
N SER A 158 -31.86 6.66 22.71
CA SER A 158 -32.89 6.40 23.70
C SER A 158 -33.86 7.60 23.80
N ILE A 159 -35.12 7.32 23.89
CA ILE A 159 -36.17 8.36 24.00
C ILE A 159 -36.66 8.39 25.45
N ALA A 160 -36.53 9.54 26.10
CA ALA A 160 -37.00 9.75 27.42
C ALA A 160 -38.53 10.04 27.44
N LYS A 161 -39.14 9.97 28.60
CA LYS A 161 -40.62 10.21 28.78
C LYS A 161 -41.03 11.61 28.34
N ASP A 162 -40.13 12.58 28.39
CA ASP A 162 -40.33 13.97 27.97
C ASP A 162 -40.09 14.18 26.47
N ARG A 163 -40.02 13.10 25.69
CA ARG A 163 -39.74 13.06 24.24
C ARG A 163 -38.36 13.54 23.84
N LYS A 164 -37.47 13.83 24.77
CA LYS A 164 -36.07 14.12 24.48
C LYS A 164 -35.36 12.85 24.02
N VAL A 165 -34.43 13.01 23.10
CA VAL A 165 -33.65 11.92 22.56
C VAL A 165 -32.23 12.08 23.04
N THR A 166 -31.72 11.10 23.79
CA THR A 166 -30.31 10.98 24.15
C THR A 166 -29.66 10.05 23.16
N THR A 167 -28.62 10.53 22.52
CA THR A 167 -27.83 9.77 21.53
C THR A 167 -26.43 9.62 22.04
N SER A 168 -25.90 8.40 21.95
CA SER A 168 -24.49 8.09 22.17
C SER A 168 -23.93 7.44 20.89
N ALA A 169 -22.78 7.91 20.45
CA ALA A 169 -22.09 7.36 19.27
C ALA A 169 -20.59 7.29 19.53
N SER A 170 -19.94 6.26 19.00
CA SER A 170 -18.48 6.22 18.86
C SER A 170 -18.10 6.74 17.48
N ALA A 171 -17.06 7.55 17.41
CA ALA A 171 -16.61 8.07 16.15
C ALA A 171 -15.06 8.17 16.11
N THR A 172 -14.52 8.24 14.89
CA THR A 172 -13.08 8.29 14.66
C THR A 172 -12.80 9.31 13.57
N PHE A 173 -12.02 10.33 13.90
CA PHE A 173 -11.37 11.17 12.90
C PHE A 173 -10.10 10.51 12.37
N PHE A 174 -9.86 10.68 11.08
CA PHE A 174 -8.67 10.19 10.41
C PHE A 174 -7.80 11.37 9.99
N GLU A 175 -6.56 11.34 10.46
CA GLU A 175 -5.52 12.31 10.12
C GLU A 175 -4.36 11.59 9.38
N THR A 176 -3.52 12.35 8.69
CA THR A 176 -2.33 11.81 8.02
C THR A 176 -1.06 12.50 8.52
N MET A 177 0.05 11.75 8.56
CA MET A 177 1.38 12.33 8.83
C MET A 177 1.92 13.16 7.66
N VAL A 178 1.33 13.03 6.46
CA VAL A 178 1.75 13.83 5.31
C VAL A 178 1.47 15.31 5.57
N GLY A 179 2.54 16.12 5.64
CA GLY A 179 2.45 17.54 6.00
C GLY A 179 2.20 17.82 7.50
N GLY A 180 2.09 16.80 8.33
CA GLY A 180 1.91 16.93 9.77
C GLY A 180 3.25 17.14 10.51
N THR A 181 3.20 17.83 11.66
CA THR A 181 4.37 18.03 12.53
C THR A 181 4.25 17.09 13.73
N PRO A 182 5.21 16.14 13.91
CA PRO A 182 5.24 15.28 15.07
C PRO A 182 5.34 16.07 16.37
N ASP A 183 4.60 15.67 17.38
CA ASP A 183 4.68 16.23 18.73
C ASP A 183 4.83 15.12 19.78
N ALA A 184 4.95 15.51 21.06
CA ALA A 184 5.09 14.58 22.17
C ALA A 184 3.86 13.68 22.41
N GLY A 185 2.72 14.01 21.82
CA GLY A 185 1.47 13.22 21.91
C GLY A 185 1.34 12.16 20.82
N LEU A 186 2.25 12.15 19.83
CA LEU A 186 2.21 11.19 18.74
C LEU A 186 2.70 9.81 19.22
N PRO A 187 1.87 8.77 19.17
CA PRO A 187 2.30 7.42 19.54
C PRO A 187 3.32 6.86 18.57
N ALA A 188 4.14 5.93 19.05
CA ALA A 188 5.03 5.16 18.20
C ALA A 188 4.24 4.41 17.11
N ASP A 189 4.85 4.22 15.96
CA ASP A 189 4.20 3.52 14.85
C ASP A 189 4.00 2.04 15.20
N SER A 190 2.75 1.59 15.23
CA SER A 190 2.41 0.20 15.50
C SER A 190 2.86 -0.75 14.38
N ALA A 191 3.10 -0.25 13.17
CA ALA A 191 3.61 -1.04 12.06
C ALA A 191 5.11 -1.37 12.22
N SER A 192 5.88 -0.56 12.99
CA SER A 192 7.32 -0.78 13.22
C SER A 192 7.62 -1.79 14.33
N VAL A 193 6.63 -2.21 15.10
CA VAL A 193 6.80 -3.14 16.25
C VAL A 193 6.76 -4.62 15.82
N ASN A 194 6.34 -4.91 14.60
CA ASN A 194 6.17 -6.27 14.07
C ASN A 194 7.20 -6.65 12.98
N GLN A 195 8.38 -5.98 12.92
CA GLN A 195 9.50 -6.37 12.07
C GLN A 195 10.63 -6.98 12.86
#